data_cff078cd2d2a46f72c6787b94d0cfe42
#
_entry.id   cff078cd2d2a46f72c6787b94d0cfe42
#
_cell.length_a   1.000
_cell.length_b   1.000
_cell.length_c   1.000
_cell.angle_alpha   90.00
_cell.angle_beta   90.00
_cell.angle_gamma   90.00
#
_symmetry.space_group_name_H-M   'P 1'
#
loop_
_entity.id
_entity.type
_entity.pdbx_description
1 polymer ?
#
loop_
_entity_poly.entity_id
_entity_poly.type
_entity_poly.pdbx_seq_one_letter_code
_entity_poly.pdbx_strand_id
1 'polypeptide(L)'
;NSWGVLGTVTDGFEVINYRREDDGEREGYALLTEMERFTLRPGETTFTRPLDAGIHTTGNPGKVTAITLNLYGKSNQRGYLQNFDIKEDRVHRVYPPRQKKIMLAANAMDHLKGAAG
;
A
#
# COMPACT_ATOMS: atom_id res chain seq x y z
N ASN A 1 0.50 -9.85 1.50
CA ASN A 1 0.36 -10.92 2.50
C ASN A 1 1.38 -10.83 3.65
N SER A 2 1.75 -9.63 4.07
CA SER A 2 2.66 -9.43 5.20
C SER A 2 1.99 -8.59 6.27
N TRP A 3 2.24 -8.92 7.52
CA TRP A 3 1.98 -8.01 8.61
C TRP A 3 3.11 -6.98 8.69
N GLY A 4 2.82 -5.83 9.27
CA GLY A 4 3.80 -4.78 9.51
C GLY A 4 3.65 -4.18 10.90
N VAL A 5 4.75 -3.68 11.43
CA VAL A 5 4.77 -2.82 12.61
C VAL A 5 5.42 -1.51 12.20
N LEU A 6 4.78 -0.41 12.52
CA LEU A 6 5.28 0.94 12.29
C LEU A 6 5.48 1.61 13.64
N GLY A 7 6.64 2.18 13.86
CA GLY A 7 6.96 3.01 15.02
C GLY A 7 7.49 4.35 14.58
N THR A 8 7.32 5.38 15.39
CA THR A 8 7.89 6.70 15.15
C THR A 8 8.90 7.08 16.20
N VAL A 9 9.96 7.75 15.78
CA VAL A 9 10.96 8.37 16.66
C VAL A 9 10.75 9.88 16.82
N THR A 10 9.86 10.45 15.99
CA THR A 10 9.45 11.86 16.01
C THR A 10 8.00 11.99 16.41
N ASP A 11 7.57 13.16 16.84
CA ASP A 11 6.18 13.45 17.21
C ASP A 11 5.31 13.73 15.97
N GLY A 12 4.00 13.49 16.09
CA GLY A 12 2.99 13.97 15.15
C GLY A 12 2.78 13.11 13.91
N PHE A 13 3.18 11.84 13.88
CA PHE A 13 2.93 10.96 12.73
C PHE A 13 1.52 10.38 12.77
N GLU A 14 0.70 10.72 11.77
CA GLU A 14 -0.70 10.30 11.68
C GLU A 14 -0.86 8.95 11.00
N VAL A 15 -1.76 8.13 11.54
CA VAL A 15 -2.20 6.86 10.95
C VAL A 15 -3.72 6.86 10.87
N ILE A 16 -4.25 6.47 9.71
CA ILE A 16 -5.67 6.33 9.46
C ILE A 16 -5.92 4.92 8.94
N ASN A 17 -6.75 4.17 9.63
CA ASN A 17 -7.15 2.83 9.24
C ASN A 17 -8.51 2.85 8.54
N TYR A 18 -8.65 2.03 7.50
CA TYR A 18 -9.85 1.93 6.68
C TYR A 18 -10.37 0.50 6.63
N ARG A 19 -11.68 0.38 6.49
CA ARG A 19 -12.36 -0.86 6.16
C ARG A 19 -12.86 -0.79 4.72
N ARG A 20 -12.66 -1.87 3.98
CA ARG A 20 -13.25 -2.04 2.66
C ARG A 20 -14.70 -2.50 2.81
N GLU A 21 -15.62 -1.83 2.12
CA GLU A 21 -17.06 -2.09 2.19
C GLU A 21 -17.58 -2.90 1.00
N ASP A 22 -16.87 -2.87 -0.14
CA ASP A 22 -17.21 -3.65 -1.31
C ASP A 22 -16.62 -5.07 -1.26
N ASP A 23 -17.12 -5.97 -2.10
CA ASP A 23 -16.72 -7.37 -2.18
C ASP A 23 -15.37 -7.61 -2.91
N GLY A 24 -14.83 -6.59 -3.56
CA GLY A 24 -13.59 -6.67 -4.33
C GLY A 24 -13.72 -7.29 -5.72
N GLU A 25 -14.91 -7.63 -6.15
CA GLU A 25 -15.16 -8.29 -7.45
C GLU A 25 -15.05 -7.31 -8.64
N ARG A 26 -15.37 -6.04 -8.40
CA ARG A 26 -15.28 -5.01 -9.45
C ARG A 26 -13.85 -4.51 -9.60
N GLU A 27 -13.26 -4.75 -10.76
CA GLU A 27 -11.90 -4.31 -11.06
C GLU A 27 -11.76 -2.78 -11.00
N GLY A 28 -10.69 -2.31 -10.37
CA GLY A 28 -10.38 -0.88 -10.24
C GLY A 28 -11.27 -0.10 -9.28
N TYR A 29 -12.18 -0.76 -8.59
CA TYR A 29 -13.11 -0.14 -7.63
C TYR A 29 -12.80 -0.60 -6.20
N ALA A 30 -12.88 0.33 -5.25
CA ALA A 30 -12.82 0.03 -3.83
C ALA A 30 -13.52 1.13 -3.02
N LEU A 31 -14.55 0.75 -2.29
CA LEU A 31 -15.23 1.64 -1.36
C LEU A 31 -14.63 1.47 0.03
N LEU A 32 -14.07 2.54 0.59
CA LEU A 32 -13.43 2.53 1.89
C LEU A 32 -14.16 3.44 2.88
N THR A 33 -14.28 2.96 4.11
CA THR A 33 -14.76 3.73 5.25
C THR A 33 -13.63 3.94 6.25
N GLU A 34 -13.40 5.18 6.68
CA GLU A 34 -12.47 5.48 7.78
C GLU A 34 -12.99 4.88 9.09
N MET A 35 -12.14 4.09 9.74
CA MET A 35 -12.47 3.41 10.98
C MET A 35 -11.85 4.07 12.19
N GLU A 36 -10.59 4.43 12.08
CA GLU A 36 -9.79 4.95 13.18
C GLU A 36 -8.74 5.91 12.65
N ARG A 37 -8.57 7.00 13.36
CA ARG A 37 -7.52 8.01 13.10
C ARG A 37 -6.82 8.33 14.40
N PHE A 38 -5.50 8.23 14.41
CA PHE A 38 -4.70 8.52 15.59
C PHE A 38 -3.31 9.05 15.21
N THR A 39 -2.69 9.71 16.17
CA THR A 39 -1.33 10.25 16.04
C THR A 39 -0.39 9.46 16.93
N LEU A 40 0.68 8.94 16.35
CA LEU A 40 1.75 8.27 17.10
C LEU A 40 2.68 9.32 17.73
N ARG A 41 3.03 9.07 18.97
CA ARG A 41 4.07 9.79 19.71
C ARG A 41 5.41 9.04 19.63
N PRO A 42 6.55 9.69 19.93
CA PRO A 42 7.83 9.02 19.94
C PRO A 42 7.83 7.76 20.81
N GLY A 43 8.26 6.65 20.25
CA GLY A 43 8.29 5.34 20.91
C GLY A 43 6.99 4.54 20.84
N GLU A 44 5.89 5.11 20.38
CA GLU A 44 4.65 4.38 20.12
C GLU A 44 4.72 3.61 18.81
N THR A 45 4.00 2.50 18.76
CA THR A 45 3.92 1.62 17.58
C THR A 45 2.49 1.29 17.23
N THR A 46 2.26 0.98 15.95
CA THR A 46 1.00 0.42 15.46
C THR A 46 1.28 -0.81 14.62
N PHE A 47 0.30 -1.70 14.56
CA PHE A 47 0.37 -2.95 13.84
C PHE A 47 -0.56 -2.92 12.62
N THR A 48 -0.04 -3.35 11.47
CA THR A 48 -0.81 -3.49 10.23
C THR A 48 -1.05 -4.96 9.91
N ARG A 49 -2.31 -5.31 9.74
CA ARG A 49 -2.70 -6.66 9.32
C ARG A 49 -2.49 -6.85 7.82
N PRO A 50 -2.34 -8.11 7.36
CA PRO A 50 -2.26 -8.41 5.94
C PRO A 50 -3.56 -8.12 5.19
N LEU A 51 -3.44 -7.83 3.88
CA LEU A 51 -4.55 -7.68 2.95
C LEU A 51 -5.53 -6.53 3.33
N ASP A 52 -6.81 -6.72 3.03
CA ASP A 52 -7.85 -5.72 3.25
C ASP A 52 -8.10 -5.38 4.73
N ALA A 53 -7.66 -6.26 5.64
CA ALA A 53 -7.66 -5.96 7.08
C ALA A 53 -6.60 -4.94 7.52
N GLY A 54 -5.69 -4.55 6.63
CA GLY A 54 -4.61 -3.61 6.90
C GLY A 54 -4.56 -2.41 5.96
N ILE A 55 -5.69 -2.01 5.38
CA ILE A 55 -5.73 -0.80 4.56
C ILE A 55 -5.56 0.42 5.47
N HIS A 56 -4.53 1.21 5.19
CA HIS A 56 -4.21 2.38 6.00
C HIS A 56 -3.53 3.47 5.18
N THR A 57 -3.62 4.68 5.67
CA THR A 57 -2.82 5.82 5.21
C THR A 57 -1.94 6.27 6.37
N THR A 58 -0.72 6.63 6.05
CA THR A 58 0.22 7.22 7.00
C THR A 58 0.73 8.54 6.46
N GLY A 59 0.96 9.50 7.33
CA GLY A 59 1.39 10.81 6.92
C GLY A 59 1.97 11.65 8.03
N ASN A 60 2.62 12.72 7.61
CA ASN A 60 3.13 13.75 8.48
C ASN A 60 2.31 15.05 8.26
N PRO A 61 1.28 15.30 9.07
CA PRO A 61 0.49 16.53 8.94
C PRO A 61 1.23 17.78 9.42
N GLY A 62 2.36 17.60 10.11
CA GLY A 62 3.18 18.67 10.66
C GLY A 62 4.17 19.27 9.66
N LYS A 63 4.89 20.30 10.12
CA LYS A 63 5.93 20.98 9.33
C LYS A 63 7.34 20.46 9.63
N VAL A 64 7.50 19.66 10.66
CA VAL A 64 8.78 19.07 11.06
C VAL A 64 8.92 17.71 10.42
N THR A 65 10.13 17.34 10.00
CA THR A 65 10.40 16.02 9.41
C THR A 65 10.02 14.91 10.37
N ALA A 66 9.19 13.97 9.90
CA ALA A 66 8.85 12.76 10.64
C ALA A 66 9.77 11.61 10.23
N ILE A 67 10.24 10.85 11.22
CA ILE A 67 11.07 9.66 11.01
C ILE A 67 10.34 8.46 11.59
N THR A 68 10.13 7.46 10.76
CA THR A 68 9.44 6.22 11.12
C THR A 68 10.31 5.00 10.85
N LEU A 69 10.11 3.96 11.63
CA LEU A 69 10.69 2.65 11.44
C LEU A 69 9.58 1.66 11.08
N ASN A 70 9.81 0.87 10.03
CA ASN A 70 8.85 -0.11 9.56
C ASN A 70 9.49 -1.50 9.58
N LEU A 71 8.82 -2.45 10.22
CA LEU A 71 9.20 -3.85 10.24
C LEU A 71 8.11 -4.69 9.57
N TYR A 72 8.50 -5.53 8.64
CA TYR A 72 7.59 -6.43 7.92
C TYR A 72 7.93 -7.89 8.18
N GLY A 73 6.90 -8.73 8.35
CA GLY A 73 7.07 -10.14 8.65
C GLY A 73 7.68 -10.95 7.50
N LYS A 74 7.34 -10.60 6.27
CA LYS A 74 7.95 -11.16 5.06
C LYS A 74 7.72 -10.25 3.86
N SER A 75 8.51 -10.44 2.82
CA SER A 75 8.37 -9.68 1.58
C SER A 75 7.01 -9.91 0.91
N ASN A 76 6.53 -8.90 0.20
CA ASN A 76 5.32 -9.00 -0.58
C ASN A 76 5.51 -9.93 -1.78
N GLN A 77 4.83 -11.09 -1.75
CA GLN A 77 4.94 -12.12 -2.79
C GLN A 77 4.01 -11.87 -3.99
N ARG A 78 3.07 -10.95 -3.91
CA ARG A 78 2.14 -10.63 -5.01
C ARG A 78 2.80 -9.93 -6.18
N GLY A 79 3.98 -9.37 -6.01
CA GLY A 79 4.67 -8.58 -7.03
C GLY A 79 4.07 -7.20 -7.28
N TYR A 80 3.01 -6.80 -6.58
CA TYR A 80 2.41 -5.48 -6.63
C TYR A 80 1.84 -5.06 -5.28
N LEU A 81 1.65 -3.76 -5.10
CA LEU A 81 0.92 -3.14 -4.01
C LEU A 81 -0.41 -2.61 -4.54
N GLN A 82 -1.40 -2.52 -3.68
CA GLN A 82 -2.64 -1.82 -3.98
C GLN A 82 -2.56 -0.40 -3.43
N ASN A 83 -2.85 0.57 -4.28
CA ASN A 83 -2.99 1.96 -3.91
C ASN A 83 -4.46 2.36 -4.06
N PHE A 84 -5.04 2.87 -2.99
CA PHE A 84 -6.45 3.23 -2.90
C PHE A 84 -6.61 4.74 -3.03
N ASP A 85 -7.48 5.16 -3.94
CA ASP A 85 -7.95 6.53 -4.04
C ASP A 85 -9.33 6.63 -3.39
N ILE A 86 -9.37 7.20 -2.19
CA ILE A 86 -10.58 7.27 -1.36
C ILE A 86 -11.59 8.27 -1.93
N LYS A 87 -11.12 9.29 -2.66
CA LYS A 87 -12.00 10.32 -3.23
C LYS A 87 -12.78 9.84 -4.46
N GLU A 88 -12.15 8.94 -5.21
CA GLU A 88 -12.68 8.43 -6.47
C GLU A 88 -13.21 6.98 -6.36
N ASP A 89 -13.19 6.40 -5.15
CA ASP A 89 -13.53 5.01 -4.90
C ASP A 89 -12.79 4.04 -5.82
N ARG A 90 -11.48 4.27 -6.00
CA ARG A 90 -10.64 3.49 -6.92
C ARG A 90 -9.54 2.75 -6.20
N VAL A 91 -9.13 1.65 -6.81
CA VAL A 91 -7.94 0.91 -6.43
C VAL A 91 -7.06 0.64 -7.65
N HIS A 92 -5.76 0.86 -7.51
CA HIS A 92 -4.78 0.66 -8.56
C HIS A 92 -3.69 -0.31 -8.10
N ARG A 93 -3.20 -1.14 -9.03
CA ARG A 93 -2.01 -1.96 -8.78
C ARG A 93 -0.76 -1.14 -9.07
N VAL A 94 0.13 -1.06 -8.11
CA VAL A 94 1.43 -0.40 -8.24
C VAL A 94 2.51 -1.47 -8.20
N TYR A 95 3.27 -1.57 -9.28
CA TYR A 95 4.34 -2.55 -9.41
C TYR A 95 5.68 -1.93 -9.00
N PRO A 96 6.47 -2.62 -8.17
CA PRO A 96 7.84 -2.19 -7.88
C PRO A 96 8.66 -2.04 -9.16
N PRO A 97 9.64 -1.13 -9.21
CA PRO A 97 10.40 -0.84 -10.44
C PRO A 97 11.02 -2.08 -11.10
N ARG A 98 11.53 -3.02 -10.32
CA ARG A 98 12.07 -4.29 -10.83
C ARG A 98 10.99 -5.14 -11.52
N GLN A 99 9.84 -5.29 -10.89
CA GLN A 99 8.73 -6.06 -11.45
C GLN A 99 8.19 -5.41 -12.72
N LYS A 100 8.07 -4.10 -12.74
CA LYS A 100 7.65 -3.35 -13.92
C LYS A 100 8.61 -3.56 -15.09
N LYS A 101 9.93 -3.56 -14.87
CA LYS A 101 10.92 -3.86 -15.90
C LYS A 101 10.78 -5.26 -16.47
N ILE A 102 10.56 -6.26 -15.62
CA ILE A 102 10.37 -7.67 -16.04
C ILE A 102 9.11 -7.79 -16.92
N MET A 103 8.00 -7.18 -16.50
CA MET A 103 6.75 -7.21 -17.26
C MET A 103 6.90 -6.54 -18.63
N LEU A 104 7.56 -5.38 -18.69
CA LEU A 104 7.81 -4.66 -19.95
C LEU A 104 8.70 -5.47 -20.88
N ALA A 105 9.74 -6.12 -20.36
CA ALA A 105 10.62 -6.98 -21.16
C ALA A 105 9.86 -8.20 -21.71
N ALA A 106 9.04 -8.86 -20.89
CA ALA A 106 8.21 -9.98 -21.32
C ALA A 106 7.24 -9.58 -22.45
N ASN A 107 6.53 -8.46 -22.27
CA ASN A 107 5.62 -7.94 -23.29
C ASN A 107 6.33 -7.60 -24.60
N ALA A 108 7.52 -7.01 -24.53
CA ALA A 108 8.33 -6.71 -25.71
C ALA A 108 8.76 -7.99 -26.45
N MET A 109 9.17 -9.03 -25.71
CA MET A 109 9.55 -10.32 -26.28
C MET A 109 8.39 -11.01 -26.98
N ASP A 110 7.19 -10.98 -26.37
CA ASP A 110 5.99 -11.57 -26.95
C ASP A 110 5.56 -10.83 -28.23
N HIS A 111 5.68 -9.50 -28.22
CA HIS A 111 5.42 -8.69 -29.42
C HIS A 111 6.38 -9.03 -30.56
N LEU A 112 7.67 -9.17 -30.29
CA LEU A 112 8.67 -9.55 -31.28
C LEU A 112 8.44 -10.96 -31.83
N LYS A 113 8.05 -11.93 -30.99
CA LYS A 113 7.69 -13.27 -31.44
C LYS A 113 6.45 -13.26 -32.35
N GLY A 114 5.44 -12.48 -32.01
CA GLY A 114 4.24 -12.31 -32.83
C GLY A 114 4.54 -11.64 -34.19
N ALA A 115 5.48 -10.70 -34.24
CA ALA A 115 5.90 -10.05 -35.48
C ALA A 115 6.79 -10.92 -36.39
N ALA A 116 7.54 -11.90 -35.83
CA ALA A 116 8.39 -12.84 -36.57
C ALA A 116 7.63 -14.07 -37.12
N GLY A 117 6.43 -14.28 -36.65
CA GLY A 117 5.51 -15.33 -37.12
C GLY A 117 4.58 -14.78 -38.16
#